data_d64223ae35c00bdc9b286572c2a7afb4
#
_entry.id   d64223ae35c00bdc9b286572c2a7afb4
#
_cell.length_a   1.000
_cell.length_b   1.000
_cell.length_c   1.000
_cell.angle_alpha   90.00
_cell.angle_beta   90.00
_cell.angle_gamma   90.00
#
_symmetry.space_group_name_H-M   'P 1'
#
loop_
_entity.id
_entity.type
_entity.pdbx_description
1 polymer ?
#
loop_
_entity_poly.entity_id
_entity_poly.type
_entity_poly.pdbx_seq_one_letter_code
_entity_poly.pdbx_strand_id
1 'polypeptide(L)'
;MTFPLPATAYALPLVAPFRGLTQRQGMIIEGPAGWGEFAPFADYDTGRDAHWLAAAVEAAATPPQSTGELVRSNAVLPDVEGDDLAASVRDLLTTTGCRTVKLKVGGRPTGA
;
A
#
# COMPACT_ATOMS: atom_id res chain seq x y z
N MET A 1 28.89 -4.63 3.78
CA MET A 1 28.13 -4.21 4.97
C MET A 1 26.95 -5.18 5.13
N THR A 2 26.87 -5.88 6.22
CA THR A 2 25.76 -6.80 6.49
C THR A 2 24.60 -5.99 7.05
N PHE A 3 23.40 -6.18 6.52
CA PHE A 3 22.20 -5.56 7.07
C PHE A 3 21.99 -6.05 8.50
N PRO A 4 21.76 -5.19 9.49
CA PRO A 4 21.80 -5.55 10.90
C PRO A 4 20.65 -6.42 11.37
N LEU A 5 19.59 -6.58 10.58
CA LEU A 5 18.40 -7.35 10.90
C LEU A 5 18.16 -8.42 9.82
N PRO A 6 17.61 -9.59 10.18
CA PRO A 6 17.15 -10.58 9.21
C PRO A 6 16.15 -9.97 8.23
N ALA A 7 16.33 -10.25 6.95
CA ALA A 7 15.44 -9.77 5.92
C ALA A 7 15.17 -10.85 4.88
N THR A 8 13.92 -10.99 4.46
CA THR A 8 13.47 -11.96 3.45
C THR A 8 12.83 -11.20 2.29
N ALA A 9 13.38 -11.37 1.09
CA ALA A 9 12.80 -10.82 -0.12
C ALA A 9 11.58 -11.63 -0.56
N TYR A 10 10.59 -10.94 -1.13
CA TYR A 10 9.40 -11.57 -1.71
C TYR A 10 9.06 -10.96 -3.08
N ALA A 11 8.33 -11.74 -3.88
CA ALA A 11 7.77 -11.33 -5.15
C ALA A 11 6.38 -11.99 -5.29
N LEU A 12 5.32 -11.19 -5.26
CA LEU A 12 3.95 -11.66 -5.28
C LEU A 12 3.26 -11.21 -6.56
N PRO A 13 2.63 -12.12 -7.34
CA PRO A 13 1.83 -11.74 -8.49
C PRO A 13 0.61 -10.93 -8.03
N LEU A 14 0.27 -9.90 -8.79
CA LEU A 14 -0.94 -9.12 -8.56
C LEU A 14 -2.11 -9.73 -9.34
N VAL A 15 -3.27 -9.82 -8.71
CA VAL A 15 -4.52 -10.25 -9.36
C VAL A 15 -4.95 -9.25 -10.45
N ALA A 16 -4.72 -7.96 -10.21
CA ALA A 16 -4.93 -6.89 -11.17
C ALA A 16 -3.69 -6.00 -11.23
N PRO A 17 -3.31 -5.51 -12.43
CA PRO A 17 -2.18 -4.59 -12.56
C PRO A 17 -2.37 -3.34 -11.71
N PHE A 18 -1.29 -2.86 -11.10
CA PHE A 18 -1.26 -1.62 -10.35
C PHE A 18 -0.05 -0.77 -10.74
N ARG A 19 -0.25 0.46 -11.17
CA ARG A 19 0.81 1.35 -11.69
C ARG A 19 1.66 0.70 -12.78
N GLY A 20 1.05 -0.10 -13.65
CA GLY A 20 1.77 -0.85 -14.70
C GLY A 20 2.54 -2.09 -14.20
N LEU A 21 2.49 -2.38 -12.90
CA LEU A 21 3.12 -3.55 -12.32
C LEU A 21 2.15 -4.73 -12.31
N THR A 22 2.66 -5.92 -12.64
CA THR A 22 1.95 -7.21 -12.54
C THR A 22 2.42 -8.03 -11.33
N GLN A 23 3.46 -7.55 -10.66
CA GLN A 23 4.06 -8.20 -9.51
C GLN A 23 4.47 -7.15 -8.46
N ARG A 24 4.22 -7.44 -7.19
CA ARG A 24 4.69 -6.64 -6.07
C ARG A 24 5.91 -7.29 -5.45
N GLN A 25 6.99 -6.55 -5.37
CA GLN A 25 8.26 -7.00 -4.78
C GLN A 25 8.59 -6.18 -3.55
N GLY A 26 9.28 -6.79 -2.60
CA GLY A 26 9.73 -6.12 -1.39
C GLY A 26 10.57 -7.03 -0.51
N MET A 27 10.83 -6.55 0.69
CA MET A 27 11.48 -7.30 1.76
C MET A 27 10.67 -7.18 3.04
N ILE A 28 10.57 -8.27 3.78
CA ILE A 28 10.12 -8.28 5.17
C ILE A 28 11.36 -8.29 6.05
N ILE A 29 11.42 -7.36 6.98
CA ILE A 29 12.51 -7.19 7.95
C ILE A 29 12.00 -7.66 9.30
N GLU A 30 12.72 -8.59 9.93
CA GLU A 30 12.40 -9.10 11.25
C GLU A 30 13.22 -8.37 12.32
N GLY A 31 12.55 -7.86 13.34
CA GLY A 31 13.19 -7.15 14.44
C GLY A 31 12.57 -7.47 15.80
N PRO A 32 13.11 -6.91 16.87
CA PRO A 32 12.69 -7.22 18.25
C PRO A 32 11.25 -6.78 18.57
N ALA A 33 10.68 -5.86 17.82
CA ALA A 33 9.29 -5.39 18.00
C ALA A 33 8.29 -6.05 17.04
N GLY A 34 8.77 -6.81 16.05
CA GLY A 34 7.94 -7.47 15.05
C GLY A 34 8.49 -7.33 13.64
N TRP A 35 7.63 -7.01 12.70
CA TRP A 35 7.94 -7.02 11.27
C TRP A 35 7.85 -5.61 10.68
N GLY A 36 8.79 -5.28 9.79
CA GLY A 36 8.72 -4.12 8.93
C GLY A 36 8.73 -4.52 7.46
N GLU A 37 8.05 -3.78 6.61
CA GLU A 37 8.03 -4.04 5.17
C GLU A 37 8.74 -2.92 4.43
N PHE A 38 9.73 -3.28 3.61
CA PHE A 38 10.38 -2.39 2.64
C PHE A 38 9.95 -2.79 1.24
N ALA A 39 9.08 -1.99 0.62
CA ALA A 39 8.52 -2.28 -0.69
C ALA A 39 8.34 -0.99 -1.53
N PRO A 40 9.42 -0.25 -1.84
CA PRO A 40 9.34 0.93 -2.69
C PRO A 40 8.89 0.57 -4.10
N PHE A 41 8.43 1.55 -4.86
CA PHE A 41 8.21 1.38 -6.29
C PHE A 41 9.51 1.59 -7.06
N ALA A 42 9.69 0.87 -8.15
CA ALA A 42 10.92 0.89 -8.94
C ALA A 42 11.26 2.25 -9.58
N ASP A 43 10.29 3.16 -9.65
CA ASP A 43 10.44 4.53 -10.15
C ASP A 43 10.83 5.54 -9.06
N TYR A 44 11.04 5.09 -7.82
CA TYR A 44 11.51 5.96 -6.75
C TYR A 44 13.03 6.15 -6.81
N ASP A 45 13.49 7.34 -6.43
CA ASP A 45 14.91 7.63 -6.28
C ASP A 45 15.47 7.09 -4.96
N THR A 46 16.81 6.96 -4.90
CA THR A 46 17.53 6.44 -3.73
C THR A 46 17.26 7.21 -2.44
N GLY A 47 17.01 8.51 -2.51
CA GLY A 47 16.69 9.31 -1.33
C GLY A 47 15.33 8.92 -0.75
N ARG A 48 14.35 8.73 -1.62
CA ARG A 48 13.01 8.26 -1.22
C ARG A 48 13.04 6.84 -0.68
N ASP A 49 13.79 5.95 -1.34
CA ASP A 49 13.96 4.56 -0.90
C ASP A 49 14.60 4.48 0.49
N ALA A 50 15.55 5.36 0.80
CA ALA A 50 16.17 5.42 2.12
C ALA A 50 15.16 5.75 3.23
N HIS A 51 14.19 6.64 2.99
CA HIS A 51 13.12 6.94 3.94
C HIS A 51 12.16 5.75 4.12
N TRP A 52 11.86 5.04 3.04
CA TRP A 52 11.04 3.82 3.11
C TRP A 52 11.74 2.71 3.90
N LEU A 53 13.05 2.54 3.69
CA LEU A 53 13.83 1.58 4.46
C LEU A 53 13.90 1.96 5.94
N ALA A 54 14.11 3.23 6.25
CA ALA A 54 14.13 3.72 7.63
C ALA A 54 12.81 3.43 8.34
N ALA A 55 11.66 3.67 7.68
CA ALA A 55 10.34 3.37 8.24
C ALA A 55 10.13 1.86 8.46
N ALA A 56 10.60 1.01 7.54
CA ALA A 56 10.53 -0.43 7.71
C ALA A 56 11.39 -0.93 8.87
N VAL A 57 12.59 -0.40 9.04
CA VAL A 57 13.48 -0.72 10.17
C VAL A 57 12.87 -0.24 11.48
N GLU A 58 12.31 0.96 11.53
CA GLU A 58 11.62 1.50 12.71
C GLU A 58 10.44 0.61 13.11
N ALA A 59 9.60 0.19 12.16
CA ALA A 59 8.49 -0.71 12.42
C ALA A 59 8.92 -2.06 12.99
N ALA A 60 10.05 -2.60 12.53
CA ALA A 60 10.61 -3.85 13.05
C ALA A 60 11.28 -3.69 14.44
N ALA A 61 11.85 -2.51 14.72
CA ALA A 61 12.66 -2.26 15.91
C ALA A 61 11.87 -1.67 17.08
N THR A 62 10.77 -0.96 16.81
CA THR A 62 10.02 -0.17 17.80
C THR A 62 8.56 -0.64 17.87
N PRO A 63 8.04 -1.00 19.07
CA PRO A 63 6.66 -1.36 19.20
C PRO A 63 5.72 -0.22 18.76
N PRO A 64 4.62 -0.54 18.05
CA PRO A 64 3.67 0.48 17.65
C PRO A 64 3.07 1.18 18.87
N GLN A 65 3.07 2.50 18.82
CA GLN A 65 2.42 3.31 19.85
C GLN A 65 0.94 3.44 19.51
N SER A 66 0.08 2.90 20.37
CA SER A 66 -1.36 3.12 20.25
C SER A 66 -1.75 4.34 21.08
N THR A 67 -2.37 5.32 20.45
CA THR A 67 -2.96 6.47 21.16
C THR A 67 -4.30 6.11 21.82
N GLY A 68 -4.84 4.91 21.56
CA GLY A 68 -6.18 4.52 21.97
C GLY A 68 -7.31 5.20 21.18
N GLU A 69 -6.97 6.06 20.23
CA GLU A 69 -7.94 6.75 19.38
C GLU A 69 -8.39 5.87 18.21
N LEU A 70 -9.67 5.95 17.89
CA LEU A 70 -10.24 5.26 16.74
C LEU A 70 -9.93 6.05 15.47
N VAL A 71 -9.09 5.49 14.61
CA VAL A 71 -8.80 6.05 13.28
C VAL A 71 -9.77 5.47 12.25
N ARG A 72 -10.53 6.36 11.59
CA ARG A 72 -11.44 5.96 10.52
C ARG A 72 -10.65 5.69 9.23
N SER A 73 -10.86 4.51 8.66
CA SER A 73 -10.30 4.16 7.35
C SER A 73 -11.26 4.50 6.21
N ASN A 74 -10.73 4.55 4.99
CA ASN A 74 -11.52 4.67 3.77
C ASN A 74 -11.38 3.40 2.91
N ALA A 75 -12.40 3.11 2.14
CA ALA A 75 -12.32 2.17 1.04
C ALA A 75 -11.74 2.86 -0.21
N VAL A 76 -11.18 2.09 -1.12
CA VAL A 76 -10.64 2.63 -2.39
C VAL A 76 -11.44 2.02 -3.53
N LEU A 77 -12.04 2.89 -4.35
CA LEU A 77 -12.64 2.52 -5.61
C LEU A 77 -11.63 2.83 -6.73
N PRO A 78 -11.14 1.82 -7.46
CA PRO A 78 -10.33 2.04 -8.64
C PRO A 78 -11.16 2.75 -9.72
N ASP A 79 -10.50 3.23 -10.78
CA ASP A 79 -11.21 3.77 -11.94
C ASP A 79 -12.06 2.67 -12.56
N VAL A 80 -13.38 2.83 -12.47
CA VAL A 80 -14.36 1.86 -12.99
C VAL A 80 -14.86 2.32 -14.35
N GLU A 81 -14.87 1.41 -15.31
CA GLU A 81 -15.51 1.64 -16.60
C GLU A 81 -17.02 1.41 -16.43
N GLY A 82 -17.81 2.36 -16.88
CA GLY A 82 -19.26 2.26 -16.92
C GLY A 82 -20.01 3.35 -16.16
N ASP A 83 -21.32 3.39 -16.39
CA ASP A 83 -22.21 4.47 -15.92
C ASP A 83 -22.74 4.30 -14.49
N ASP A 84 -22.42 3.19 -13.80
CA ASP A 84 -22.97 2.89 -12.46
C ASP A 84 -21.96 3.07 -11.32
N LEU A 85 -21.30 4.23 -11.29
CA LEU A 85 -20.42 4.63 -10.18
C LEU A 85 -21.17 4.58 -8.84
N ALA A 86 -22.44 4.96 -8.82
CA ALA A 86 -23.23 4.99 -7.59
C ALA A 86 -23.51 3.59 -7.02
N ALA A 87 -23.74 2.58 -7.88
CA ALA A 87 -23.87 1.20 -7.43
C ALA A 87 -22.55 0.66 -6.90
N SER A 88 -21.45 0.89 -7.62
CA SER A 88 -20.11 0.48 -7.20
C SER A 88 -19.73 1.07 -5.84
N VAL A 89 -20.04 2.34 -5.60
CA VAL A 89 -19.79 3.00 -4.30
C VAL A 89 -20.66 2.37 -3.21
N ARG A 90 -21.96 2.14 -3.46
CA ARG A 90 -22.86 1.51 -2.46
C ARG A 90 -22.40 0.11 -2.08
N ASP A 91 -22.05 -0.69 -3.07
CA ASP A 91 -21.58 -2.05 -2.87
C ASP A 91 -20.28 -2.09 -2.06
N LEU A 92 -19.32 -1.23 -2.41
CA LEU A 92 -18.07 -1.09 -1.69
C LEU A 92 -18.26 -0.65 -0.22
N LEU A 93 -19.15 0.31 0.04
CA LEU A 93 -19.47 0.77 1.40
C LEU A 93 -20.14 -0.34 2.21
N THR A 94 -21.05 -1.09 1.59
CA THR A 94 -21.75 -2.21 2.23
C THR A 94 -20.78 -3.34 2.58
N THR A 95 -19.90 -3.68 1.65
CA THR A 95 -18.96 -4.79 1.81
C THR A 95 -17.84 -4.47 2.81
N THR A 96 -17.36 -3.23 2.84
CA THR A 96 -16.24 -2.83 3.69
C THR A 96 -16.64 -2.26 5.04
N GLY A 97 -17.88 -1.77 5.18
CA GLY A 97 -18.32 -1.01 6.35
C GLY A 97 -17.70 0.39 6.48
N CYS A 98 -16.89 0.82 5.51
CA CYS A 98 -16.32 2.16 5.47
C CYS A 98 -17.40 3.21 5.24
N ARG A 99 -17.15 4.44 5.71
CA ARG A 99 -18.04 5.60 5.48
C ARG A 99 -17.45 6.62 4.51
N THR A 100 -16.22 6.38 4.08
CA THR A 100 -15.47 7.25 3.18
C THR A 100 -14.92 6.41 2.04
N VAL A 101 -15.01 6.92 0.83
CA VAL A 101 -14.46 6.30 -0.38
C VAL A 101 -13.44 7.23 -1.01
N LYS A 102 -12.26 6.68 -1.29
CA LYS A 102 -11.26 7.32 -2.15
C LYS A 102 -11.51 6.88 -3.59
N LEU A 103 -12.03 7.80 -4.39
CA LEU A 103 -12.26 7.57 -5.82
C LEU A 103 -11.00 7.95 -6.61
N LYS A 104 -10.53 7.05 -7.46
CA LYS A 104 -9.47 7.36 -8.43
C LYS A 104 -10.11 7.99 -9.67
N VAL A 105 -9.58 9.12 -10.09
CA VAL A 105 -10.03 9.88 -11.27
C VAL A 105 -8.84 10.27 -12.14
N GLY A 106 -9.07 10.49 -13.45
CA GLY A 106 -8.05 10.97 -14.37
C GLY A 106 -7.11 9.89 -14.92
N GLY A 107 -7.45 8.62 -14.78
CA GLY A 107 -6.67 7.50 -15.33
C GLY A 107 -6.87 7.24 -16.82
N ARG A 108 -7.83 7.91 -17.48
CA ARG A 108 -8.06 7.76 -18.92
C ARG A 108 -7.14 8.70 -19.70
N PRO A 109 -6.42 8.22 -20.74
CA PRO A 109 -5.92 9.08 -21.77
C PRO A 109 -7.16 9.76 -22.39
N THR A 110 -7.20 11.08 -22.40
CA THR A 110 -8.16 11.81 -23.24
C THR A 110 -7.90 11.35 -24.66
N GLY A 111 -8.79 10.51 -25.17
CA GLY A 111 -8.67 9.96 -26.53
C GLY A 111 -8.54 11.08 -27.55
N ALA A 112 -7.58 10.91 -28.45
CA ALA A 112 -7.49 11.64 -29.67
C ALA A 112 -8.63 11.22 -30.63
#